data_c51de18f6c91eba5083e07b3607c5004
#
_entry.id   c51de18f6c91eba5083e07b3607c5004
#
_cell.length_a   1.000
_cell.length_b   1.000
_cell.length_c   1.000
_cell.angle_alpha   90.00
_cell.angle_beta   90.00
_cell.angle_gamma   90.00
#
_symmetry.space_group_name_H-M   'P 1'
#
loop_
_entity.id
_entity.type
_entity.pdbx_description
1 polymer ?
#
loop_
_entity_poly.entity_id
_entity_poly.type
_entity_poly.pdbx_seq_one_letter_code
_entity_poly.pdbx_strand_id
1 'polypeptide(L)'
;TRYPGCIGAFIAEMDYGLAPCIQEAIDNACDHCKLGYIPEPWKQRVAEACAGWQRSHYGWDVDPSIIRVVPDVLEAYEIFLRELVGAGNSVIVPTPAYMPFLSVPKLYDVDVIEIEMLQSGDAETEEAQWVFDFDAIERAFAAGCHAFVLCNPHNPIGKVLTLEEELRLSDLAAQYDVRIFNDEIHAPFVFEGKHIPFPTISEQAALQSMTATSASKSFNIPGTKCAQVLLTNPADRDMWAVKAEWSEHQTATIGAIATTTAYNEGDLWFQDAFAYVRRNLALFDEQMRER
;
A
#
# COMPACT_ATOMS: atom_id res chain seq x y z
N THR A 1 -1.70 7.33 28.52
CA THR A 1 -1.16 8.21 27.46
C THR A 1 -0.02 9.06 27.99
N ARG A 2 1.03 9.26 27.18
CA ARG A 2 2.18 10.13 27.54
C ARG A 2 1.75 11.60 27.70
N TYR A 3 0.65 11.97 27.05
CA TYR A 3 0.06 13.32 27.06
C TYR A 3 -1.42 13.23 27.44
N PRO A 4 -1.77 13.25 28.75
CA PRO A 4 -3.16 13.21 29.20
C PRO A 4 -3.95 14.42 28.66
N GLY A 5 -5.16 14.20 28.18
CA GLY A 5 -6.03 15.24 27.64
C GLY A 5 -5.79 15.61 26.16
N CYS A 6 -4.80 14.97 25.50
CA CYS A 6 -4.61 15.13 24.05
C CYS A 6 -5.36 14.04 23.30
N ILE A 7 -5.90 14.40 22.13
CA ILE A 7 -6.45 13.45 21.16
C ILE A 7 -5.28 12.92 20.32
N GLY A 8 -5.12 11.59 20.28
CA GLY A 8 -4.11 10.95 19.42
C GLY A 8 -4.56 10.99 17.96
N ALA A 9 -3.76 11.60 17.08
CA ALA A 9 -4.08 11.70 15.66
C ALA A 9 -2.84 11.40 14.77
N PHE A 10 -1.89 10.60 15.28
CA PHE A 10 -0.63 10.32 14.60
C PHE A 10 -0.56 8.94 13.92
N ILE A 11 -1.55 8.08 14.17
CA ILE A 11 -1.68 6.77 13.53
C ILE A 11 -2.95 6.77 12.68
N ALA A 12 -2.85 6.18 11.47
CA ALA A 12 -3.97 6.03 10.56
C ALA A 12 -4.89 4.89 11.01
N GLU A 13 -5.60 5.12 12.12
CA GLU A 13 -6.64 4.26 12.68
C GLU A 13 -7.91 5.08 12.86
N MET A 14 -9.06 4.43 12.78
CA MET A 14 -10.37 5.06 12.94
C MET A 14 -10.94 4.75 14.33
N ASP A 15 -11.59 5.75 14.96
CA ASP A 15 -12.15 5.63 16.32
C ASP A 15 -13.59 5.08 16.34
N TYR A 16 -14.05 4.49 15.24
CA TYR A 16 -15.35 3.82 15.15
C TYR A 16 -15.17 2.32 14.91
N GLY A 17 -16.13 1.54 15.32
CA GLY A 17 -16.04 0.07 15.39
C GLY A 17 -15.78 -0.62 14.05
N LEU A 18 -15.70 -1.93 14.08
CA LEU A 18 -15.54 -2.78 12.92
C LEU A 18 -16.83 -2.83 12.08
N ALA A 19 -16.68 -3.17 10.80
CA ALA A 19 -17.82 -3.57 9.99
C ALA A 19 -18.52 -4.78 10.65
N PRO A 20 -19.85 -4.78 10.78
CA PRO A 20 -20.58 -5.86 11.46
C PRO A 20 -20.27 -7.26 10.89
N CYS A 21 -20.11 -7.39 9.58
CA CYS A 21 -19.73 -8.66 8.93
C CYS A 21 -18.35 -9.15 9.39
N ILE A 22 -17.38 -8.24 9.55
CA ILE A 22 -16.04 -8.57 10.05
C ILE A 22 -16.10 -9.00 11.52
N GLN A 23 -16.85 -8.27 12.35
CA GLN A 23 -17.02 -8.62 13.77
C GLN A 23 -17.63 -10.03 13.89
N GLU A 24 -18.69 -10.32 13.16
CA GLU A 24 -19.35 -11.63 13.16
C GLU A 24 -18.41 -12.75 12.69
N ALA A 25 -17.60 -12.50 11.64
CA ALA A 25 -16.63 -13.47 11.14
C ALA A 25 -15.53 -13.78 12.17
N ILE A 26 -15.06 -12.76 12.91
CA ILE A 26 -14.07 -12.91 13.97
C ILE A 26 -14.67 -13.69 15.15
N ASP A 27 -15.86 -13.33 15.62
CA ASP A 27 -16.55 -14.01 16.72
C ASP A 27 -16.79 -15.47 16.37
N ASN A 28 -17.27 -15.77 15.16
CA ASN A 28 -17.44 -17.13 14.66
C ASN A 28 -16.11 -17.91 14.63
N ALA A 29 -15.01 -17.28 14.23
CA ALA A 29 -13.71 -17.92 14.23
C ALA A 29 -13.23 -18.27 15.64
N CYS A 30 -13.49 -17.41 16.62
CA CYS A 30 -13.16 -17.64 18.03
C CYS A 30 -14.03 -18.77 18.61
N ASP A 31 -15.35 -18.73 18.40
CA ASP A 31 -16.30 -19.73 18.91
C ASP A 31 -16.04 -21.14 18.39
N HIS A 32 -15.50 -21.26 17.16
CA HIS A 32 -15.18 -22.54 16.53
C HIS A 32 -13.69 -22.90 16.57
N CYS A 33 -12.89 -22.24 17.42
CA CYS A 33 -11.47 -22.51 17.62
C CYS A 33 -10.63 -22.45 16.31
N LYS A 34 -10.97 -21.56 15.37
CA LYS A 34 -10.30 -21.45 14.07
C LYS A 34 -9.08 -20.50 14.14
N LEU A 35 -8.23 -20.64 15.16
CA LEU A 35 -7.11 -19.75 15.43
C LEU A 35 -5.74 -20.44 15.29
N GLY A 36 -5.69 -21.54 14.57
CA GLY A 36 -4.43 -22.23 14.22
C GLY A 36 -3.60 -21.46 13.19
N TYR A 37 -2.49 -22.06 12.77
CA TYR A 37 -1.70 -21.53 11.65
C TYR A 37 -2.53 -21.41 10.40
N ILE A 38 -2.21 -20.40 9.55
CA ILE A 38 -2.94 -20.18 8.31
C ILE A 38 -2.81 -21.39 7.36
N PRO A 39 -3.89 -22.07 7.00
CA PRO A 39 -3.84 -23.17 6.03
C PRO A 39 -4.00 -22.64 4.61
N GLU A 40 -3.49 -23.39 3.64
CA GLU A 40 -3.50 -23.01 2.22
C GLU A 40 -4.88 -22.56 1.67
N PRO A 41 -6.01 -23.23 2.01
CA PRO A 41 -7.31 -22.76 1.53
C PRO A 41 -7.70 -21.34 1.99
N TRP A 42 -7.16 -20.85 3.10
CA TRP A 42 -7.39 -19.48 3.53
C TRP A 42 -6.53 -18.48 2.76
N LYS A 43 -5.29 -18.83 2.43
CA LYS A 43 -4.44 -18.00 1.56
C LYS A 43 -5.12 -17.81 0.19
N GLN A 44 -5.62 -18.90 -0.38
CA GLN A 44 -6.34 -18.86 -1.64
C GLN A 44 -7.60 -17.98 -1.57
N ARG A 45 -8.41 -18.08 -0.51
CA ARG A 45 -9.60 -17.25 -0.32
C ARG A 45 -9.25 -15.76 -0.21
N VAL A 46 -8.17 -15.42 0.48
CA VAL A 46 -7.68 -14.03 0.55
C VAL A 46 -7.29 -13.54 -0.84
N ALA A 47 -6.56 -14.35 -1.60
CA ALA A 47 -6.14 -14.02 -2.96
C ALA A 47 -7.34 -13.81 -3.90
N GLU A 48 -8.34 -14.70 -3.85
CA GLU A 48 -9.58 -14.59 -4.63
C GLU A 48 -10.39 -13.34 -4.24
N ALA A 49 -10.51 -13.06 -2.94
CA ALA A 49 -11.22 -11.87 -2.44
C ALA A 49 -10.49 -10.57 -2.83
N CYS A 50 -9.16 -10.54 -2.72
CA CYS A 50 -8.35 -9.42 -3.19
C CYS A 50 -8.51 -9.19 -4.69
N ALA A 51 -8.44 -10.23 -5.52
CA ALA A 51 -8.66 -10.13 -6.96
C ALA A 51 -10.07 -9.62 -7.29
N GLY A 52 -11.08 -10.08 -6.55
CA GLY A 52 -12.46 -9.59 -6.66
C GLY A 52 -12.57 -8.08 -6.35
N TRP A 53 -11.90 -7.63 -5.29
CA TRP A 53 -11.82 -6.22 -4.91
C TRP A 53 -11.14 -5.37 -5.99
N GLN A 54 -9.98 -5.82 -6.49
CA GLN A 54 -9.25 -5.13 -7.56
C GLN A 54 -10.10 -4.98 -8.82
N ARG A 55 -10.82 -6.04 -9.21
CA ARG A 55 -11.72 -6.00 -10.38
C ARG A 55 -12.87 -5.03 -10.17
N SER A 56 -13.55 -5.07 -9.03
CA SER A 56 -14.77 -4.29 -8.78
C SER A 56 -14.47 -2.79 -8.59
N HIS A 57 -13.36 -2.42 -7.95
CA HIS A 57 -13.04 -1.04 -7.60
C HIS A 57 -12.14 -0.34 -8.61
N TYR A 58 -11.20 -1.09 -9.21
CA TYR A 58 -10.19 -0.49 -10.10
C TYR A 58 -10.23 -1.04 -11.53
N GLY A 59 -11.08 -2.03 -11.82
CA GLY A 59 -11.17 -2.65 -13.15
C GLY A 59 -9.97 -3.55 -13.48
N TRP A 60 -9.15 -3.89 -12.49
CA TRP A 60 -8.00 -4.76 -12.69
C TRP A 60 -8.36 -6.24 -12.50
N ASP A 61 -8.43 -6.98 -13.61
CA ASP A 61 -8.70 -8.42 -13.61
C ASP A 61 -7.42 -9.22 -13.36
N VAL A 62 -6.92 -9.16 -12.13
CA VAL A 62 -5.70 -9.86 -11.71
C VAL A 62 -5.98 -11.34 -11.43
N ASP A 63 -5.06 -12.23 -11.86
CA ASP A 63 -5.13 -13.66 -11.54
C ASP A 63 -4.85 -13.88 -10.04
N PRO A 64 -5.76 -14.49 -9.27
CA PRO A 64 -5.52 -14.80 -7.86
C PRO A 64 -4.25 -15.64 -7.62
N SER A 65 -3.83 -16.45 -8.58
CA SER A 65 -2.65 -17.30 -8.44
C SER A 65 -1.32 -16.54 -8.28
N ILE A 66 -1.28 -15.24 -8.65
CA ILE A 66 -0.10 -14.39 -8.47
C ILE A 66 -0.14 -13.56 -7.17
N ILE A 67 -1.20 -13.70 -6.38
CA ILE A 67 -1.37 -12.97 -5.12
C ILE A 67 -0.85 -13.83 -3.97
N ARG A 68 -0.01 -13.24 -3.14
CA ARG A 68 0.54 -13.85 -1.92
C ARG A 68 0.07 -13.10 -0.69
N VAL A 69 0.03 -13.80 0.45
CA VAL A 69 -0.35 -13.22 1.73
C VAL A 69 0.89 -12.99 2.60
N VAL A 70 0.89 -11.88 3.31
CA VAL A 70 1.94 -11.53 4.29
C VAL A 70 1.27 -10.87 5.51
N PRO A 71 1.95 -10.77 6.68
CA PRO A 71 1.36 -10.14 7.86
C PRO A 71 0.97 -8.68 7.66
N ASP A 72 1.78 -7.92 6.95
CA ASP A 72 1.54 -6.51 6.64
C ASP A 72 2.35 -6.06 5.41
N VAL A 73 2.09 -4.83 4.96
CA VAL A 73 2.79 -4.26 3.80
C VAL A 73 4.28 -4.04 4.06
N LEU A 74 4.68 -3.84 5.31
CA LEU A 74 6.10 -3.68 5.64
C LEU A 74 6.88 -4.98 5.48
N GLU A 75 6.29 -6.15 5.77
CA GLU A 75 6.92 -7.44 5.46
C GLU A 75 7.15 -7.58 3.95
N ALA A 76 6.19 -7.14 3.12
CA ALA A 76 6.38 -7.11 1.67
C ALA A 76 7.54 -6.18 1.27
N TYR A 77 7.65 -5.03 1.91
CA TYR A 77 8.76 -4.11 1.70
C TYR A 77 10.10 -4.69 2.14
N GLU A 78 10.14 -5.37 3.28
CA GLU A 78 11.34 -6.05 3.76
C GLU A 78 11.81 -7.14 2.79
N ILE A 79 10.87 -7.92 2.24
CA ILE A 79 11.17 -8.91 1.20
C ILE A 79 11.73 -8.23 -0.06
N PHE A 80 11.13 -7.13 -0.50
CA PHE A 80 11.62 -6.35 -1.64
C PHE A 80 13.06 -5.87 -1.43
N LEU A 81 13.35 -5.30 -0.27
CA LEU A 81 14.69 -4.81 0.08
C LEU A 81 15.71 -5.94 0.12
N ARG A 82 15.36 -7.06 0.74
CA ARG A 82 16.27 -8.19 0.93
C ARG A 82 16.54 -8.96 -0.34
N GLU A 83 15.49 -9.21 -1.15
CA GLU A 83 15.57 -10.14 -2.27
C GLU A 83 15.73 -9.47 -3.64
N LEU A 84 15.27 -8.24 -3.79
CA LEU A 84 15.30 -7.51 -5.07
C LEU A 84 16.27 -6.33 -5.07
N VAL A 85 16.49 -5.68 -3.94
CA VAL A 85 17.47 -4.60 -3.82
C VAL A 85 18.84 -5.16 -3.42
N GLY A 86 18.91 -5.86 -2.29
CA GLY A 86 20.13 -6.46 -1.74
C GLY A 86 21.02 -5.47 -0.99
N ALA A 87 21.79 -6.02 -0.04
CA ALA A 87 22.70 -5.24 0.81
C ALA A 87 23.77 -4.48 -0.02
N GLY A 88 24.13 -3.29 0.43
CA GLY A 88 25.12 -2.43 -0.22
C GLY A 88 24.58 -1.63 -1.42
N ASN A 89 23.30 -1.79 -1.74
CA ASN A 89 22.60 -0.99 -2.76
C ASN A 89 21.76 0.12 -2.11
N SER A 90 21.02 0.86 -2.94
CA SER A 90 20.18 1.97 -2.48
C SER A 90 18.77 1.91 -3.02
N VAL A 91 17.85 2.58 -2.31
CA VAL A 91 16.47 2.77 -2.72
C VAL A 91 16.09 4.24 -2.65
N ILE A 92 15.42 4.75 -3.68
CA ILE A 92 14.87 6.11 -3.66
C ILE A 92 13.55 6.10 -2.88
N VAL A 93 13.42 7.06 -1.97
CA VAL A 93 12.18 7.33 -1.24
C VAL A 93 11.80 8.78 -1.43
N PRO A 94 10.70 9.08 -2.16
CA PRO A 94 10.16 10.44 -2.24
C PRO A 94 9.71 10.93 -0.87
N THR A 95 10.10 12.15 -0.48
CA THR A 95 9.76 12.74 0.82
C THR A 95 8.91 14.01 0.67
N PRO A 96 8.03 14.31 1.66
CA PRO A 96 7.82 13.60 2.93
C PRO A 96 7.25 12.21 2.73
N ALA A 97 7.62 11.22 3.55
CA ALA A 97 7.28 9.82 3.38
C ALA A 97 6.76 9.16 4.66
N TYR A 98 6.12 8.03 4.52
CA TYR A 98 5.83 7.13 5.64
C TYR A 98 7.14 6.69 6.28
N MET A 99 7.31 6.99 7.58
CA MET A 99 8.57 6.83 8.31
C MET A 99 9.27 5.47 8.14
N PRO A 100 8.58 4.33 8.11
CA PRO A 100 9.22 3.04 7.90
C PRO A 100 9.95 2.91 6.56
N PHE A 101 9.52 3.60 5.51
CA PHE A 101 10.26 3.58 4.24
C PHE A 101 11.67 4.17 4.36
N LEU A 102 11.89 5.05 5.34
CA LEU A 102 13.20 5.66 5.63
C LEU A 102 14.03 4.85 6.65
N SER A 103 13.39 4.07 7.52
CA SER A 103 14.08 3.40 8.63
C SER A 103 14.34 1.91 8.38
N VAL A 104 13.42 1.22 7.72
CA VAL A 104 13.51 -0.23 7.46
C VAL A 104 14.69 -0.61 6.54
N PRO A 105 15.04 0.16 5.47
CA PRO A 105 16.16 -0.20 4.61
C PRO A 105 17.48 -0.39 5.37
N LYS A 106 17.71 0.38 6.41
CA LYS A 106 18.93 0.29 7.25
C LYS A 106 19.07 -1.06 7.95
N LEU A 107 17.98 -1.79 8.17
CA LEU A 107 18.02 -3.13 8.77
C LEU A 107 18.58 -4.18 7.81
N TYR A 108 18.58 -3.87 6.53
CA TYR A 108 19.03 -4.73 5.42
C TYR A 108 20.29 -4.22 4.72
N ASP A 109 20.98 -3.25 5.34
CA ASP A 109 22.18 -2.63 4.74
C ASP A 109 21.89 -2.03 3.34
N VAL A 110 20.72 -1.39 3.22
CA VAL A 110 20.28 -0.66 2.02
C VAL A 110 20.27 0.84 2.34
N ASP A 111 20.97 1.61 1.52
CA ASP A 111 21.00 3.07 1.65
C ASP A 111 19.70 3.71 1.15
N VAL A 112 19.26 4.77 1.82
CA VAL A 112 18.10 5.55 1.40
C VAL A 112 18.55 6.83 0.70
N ILE A 113 18.10 7.01 -0.54
CA ILE A 113 18.23 8.27 -1.28
C ILE A 113 16.90 9.02 -1.15
N GLU A 114 16.84 9.99 -0.24
CA GLU A 114 15.68 10.85 -0.06
C GLU A 114 15.62 11.86 -1.19
N ILE A 115 14.50 11.93 -1.92
CA ILE A 115 14.24 12.96 -2.93
C ILE A 115 13.00 13.72 -2.51
N GLU A 116 13.18 15.00 -2.21
CA GLU A 116 12.08 15.88 -1.80
C GLU A 116 11.13 16.11 -2.97
N MET A 117 9.83 15.91 -2.71
CA MET A 117 8.79 16.26 -3.66
C MET A 117 8.65 17.79 -3.76
N LEU A 118 8.39 18.25 -4.95
CA LEU A 118 8.26 19.69 -5.23
C LEU A 118 6.79 20.12 -5.09
N GLN A 119 6.59 21.39 -4.75
CA GLN A 119 5.29 22.02 -4.89
C GLN A 119 5.25 22.76 -6.23
N SER A 120 4.32 22.37 -7.11
CA SER A 120 4.04 23.07 -8.36
C SER A 120 2.92 24.08 -8.14
N GLY A 121 2.97 25.21 -8.84
CA GLY A 121 1.98 26.28 -8.71
C GLY A 121 2.34 27.30 -7.63
N ASP A 122 1.43 28.24 -7.41
CA ASP A 122 1.59 29.28 -6.39
C ASP A 122 1.01 28.75 -5.06
N ALA A 123 1.84 28.70 -4.02
CA ALA A 123 1.43 28.23 -2.70
C ALA A 123 0.34 29.12 -2.05
N GLU A 124 0.13 30.33 -2.57
CA GLU A 124 -0.94 31.25 -2.14
C GLU A 124 -2.26 31.02 -2.89
N THR A 125 -2.23 30.24 -3.97
CA THR A 125 -3.43 29.81 -4.70
C THR A 125 -3.75 28.36 -4.38
N GLU A 126 -5.02 27.95 -4.44
CA GLU A 126 -5.49 26.58 -4.19
C GLU A 126 -4.98 25.56 -5.23
N GLU A 127 -4.12 25.96 -6.15
CA GLU A 127 -3.61 25.17 -7.26
C GLU A 127 -2.24 24.51 -6.99
N ALA A 128 -1.59 24.79 -5.85
CA ALA A 128 -0.33 24.17 -5.51
C ALA A 128 -0.47 22.66 -5.30
N GLN A 129 0.23 21.87 -6.10
CA GLN A 129 0.21 20.43 -6.02
C GLN A 129 1.61 19.87 -5.74
N TRP A 130 1.66 18.78 -4.99
CA TRP A 130 2.88 18.00 -4.84
C TRP A 130 3.19 17.23 -6.13
N VAL A 131 4.43 17.30 -6.59
CA VAL A 131 4.93 16.61 -7.79
C VAL A 131 6.27 15.97 -7.51
N PHE A 132 6.62 14.88 -8.20
CA PHE A 132 7.94 14.30 -8.12
C PHE A 132 8.99 15.22 -8.80
N ASP A 133 10.17 15.34 -8.19
CA ASP A 133 11.35 15.87 -8.87
C ASP A 133 11.92 14.79 -9.79
N PHE A 134 11.33 14.66 -10.98
CA PHE A 134 11.75 13.66 -11.96
C PHE A 134 13.20 13.84 -12.42
N ASP A 135 13.71 15.06 -12.42
CA ASP A 135 15.10 15.32 -12.80
C ASP A 135 16.07 14.81 -11.71
N ALA A 136 15.71 14.94 -10.44
CA ALA A 136 16.48 14.38 -9.33
C ALA A 136 16.38 12.84 -9.34
N ILE A 137 15.20 12.28 -9.60
CA ILE A 137 14.97 10.83 -9.72
C ILE A 137 15.85 10.28 -10.85
N GLU A 138 15.82 10.88 -12.03
CA GLU A 138 16.62 10.42 -13.17
C GLU A 138 18.12 10.49 -12.87
N ARG A 139 18.60 11.56 -12.24
CA ARG A 139 20.01 11.66 -11.81
C ARG A 139 20.42 10.53 -10.86
N ALA A 140 19.55 10.17 -9.91
CA ALA A 140 19.82 9.08 -8.98
C ALA A 140 19.82 7.71 -9.66
N PHE A 141 18.91 7.47 -10.60
CA PHE A 141 18.92 6.25 -11.43
C PHE A 141 20.19 6.17 -12.27
N ALA A 142 20.58 7.25 -12.96
CA ALA A 142 21.81 7.32 -13.74
C ALA A 142 23.07 7.14 -12.90
N ALA A 143 23.02 7.47 -11.60
CA ALA A 143 24.11 7.24 -10.65
C ALA A 143 24.17 5.80 -10.13
N GLY A 144 23.24 4.92 -10.53
CA GLY A 144 23.25 3.49 -10.21
C GLY A 144 22.27 3.07 -9.10
N CYS A 145 21.29 3.89 -8.75
CA CYS A 145 20.19 3.44 -7.89
C CYS A 145 19.17 2.68 -8.74
N HIS A 146 18.90 1.42 -8.41
CA HIS A 146 18.00 0.54 -9.15
C HIS A 146 16.72 0.17 -8.38
N ALA A 147 16.35 0.94 -7.37
CA ALA A 147 15.13 0.71 -6.59
C ALA A 147 14.41 2.01 -6.24
N PHE A 148 13.07 1.97 -6.25
CA PHE A 148 12.20 3.11 -5.97
C PHE A 148 11.00 2.67 -5.13
N VAL A 149 10.61 3.49 -4.14
CA VAL A 149 9.36 3.32 -3.39
C VAL A 149 8.29 4.22 -3.98
N LEU A 150 7.27 3.62 -4.55
CA LEU A 150 6.05 4.28 -4.99
C LEU A 150 4.95 4.04 -3.97
N CYS A 151 4.52 5.07 -3.24
CA CYS A 151 3.33 5.04 -2.40
C CYS A 151 2.23 5.82 -3.10
N ASN A 152 1.17 5.15 -3.55
CA ASN A 152 0.10 5.80 -4.30
C ASN A 152 -1.29 5.26 -3.91
N PRO A 153 -2.15 6.03 -3.25
CA PRO A 153 -2.00 7.43 -2.77
C PRO A 153 -0.86 7.63 -1.77
N HIS A 154 -0.20 8.79 -1.85
CA HIS A 154 1.05 9.05 -1.14
C HIS A 154 0.82 9.48 0.32
N ASN A 155 1.34 8.70 1.24
CA ASN A 155 1.35 9.04 2.67
C ASN A 155 2.65 9.79 3.03
N PRO A 156 2.61 11.02 3.63
CA PRO A 156 1.46 11.59 4.36
C PRO A 156 0.65 12.66 3.62
N ILE A 157 1.00 13.02 2.40
CA ILE A 157 0.48 14.23 1.74
C ILE A 157 -0.83 14.02 0.97
N GLY A 158 -1.31 12.77 0.86
CA GLY A 158 -2.56 12.45 0.20
C GLY A 158 -2.57 12.61 -1.33
N LYS A 159 -1.39 12.83 -1.96
CA LYS A 159 -1.31 12.92 -3.41
C LYS A 159 -1.70 11.60 -4.05
N VAL A 160 -2.56 11.69 -5.08
CA VAL A 160 -2.83 10.61 -6.03
C VAL A 160 -2.10 10.96 -7.34
N LEU A 161 -1.29 10.05 -7.86
CA LEU A 161 -0.56 10.27 -9.09
C LEU A 161 -1.53 10.29 -10.29
N THR A 162 -1.21 11.13 -11.26
CA THR A 162 -1.86 11.10 -12.56
C THR A 162 -1.28 9.96 -13.41
N LEU A 163 -2.05 9.50 -14.40
CA LEU A 163 -1.55 8.50 -15.36
C LEU A 163 -0.25 8.97 -16.06
N GLU A 164 -0.13 10.28 -16.34
CA GLU A 164 1.08 10.84 -16.97
C GLU A 164 2.30 10.72 -16.05
N GLU A 165 2.14 11.00 -14.75
CA GLU A 165 3.22 10.85 -13.76
C GLU A 165 3.62 9.38 -13.61
N GLU A 166 2.66 8.46 -13.56
CA GLU A 166 2.93 7.03 -13.47
C GLU A 166 3.64 6.49 -14.72
N LEU A 167 3.20 6.88 -15.91
CA LEU A 167 3.86 6.51 -17.17
C LEU A 167 5.29 7.06 -17.21
N ARG A 168 5.50 8.34 -16.85
CA ARG A 168 6.84 8.94 -16.81
C ARG A 168 7.77 8.20 -15.84
N LEU A 169 7.28 7.81 -14.65
CA LEU A 169 8.05 7.00 -13.71
C LEU A 169 8.39 5.63 -14.30
N SER A 170 7.42 4.96 -14.92
CA SER A 170 7.63 3.65 -15.54
C SER A 170 8.65 3.71 -16.68
N ASP A 171 8.59 4.73 -17.53
CA ASP A 171 9.53 4.93 -18.64
C ASP A 171 10.96 5.16 -18.12
N LEU A 172 11.13 6.00 -17.12
CA LEU A 172 12.44 6.21 -16.47
C LEU A 172 12.95 4.94 -15.80
N ALA A 173 12.09 4.23 -15.08
CA ALA A 173 12.45 2.97 -14.44
C ALA A 173 12.88 1.92 -15.48
N ALA A 174 12.24 1.87 -16.65
CA ALA A 174 12.63 1.00 -17.75
C ALA A 174 14.00 1.36 -18.34
N GLN A 175 14.25 2.66 -18.51
CA GLN A 175 15.52 3.15 -19.08
C GLN A 175 16.74 2.75 -18.22
N TYR A 176 16.57 2.68 -16.91
CA TYR A 176 17.66 2.45 -15.94
C TYR A 176 17.58 1.09 -15.22
N ASP A 177 16.70 0.18 -15.67
CA ASP A 177 16.48 -1.15 -15.07
C ASP A 177 16.14 -1.07 -13.56
N VAL A 178 15.19 -0.19 -13.22
CA VAL A 178 14.78 0.08 -11.84
C VAL A 178 13.61 -0.81 -11.43
N ARG A 179 13.69 -1.37 -10.22
CA ARG A 179 12.58 -2.09 -9.59
C ARG A 179 11.79 -1.15 -8.68
N ILE A 180 10.47 -1.30 -8.67
CA ILE A 180 9.54 -0.45 -7.94
C ILE A 180 8.82 -1.27 -6.88
N PHE A 181 8.98 -0.89 -5.59
CA PHE A 181 8.04 -1.28 -4.55
C PHE A 181 6.84 -0.36 -4.62
N ASN A 182 5.68 -0.90 -4.96
CA ASN A 182 4.45 -0.14 -5.14
C ASN A 182 3.50 -0.41 -3.97
N ASP A 183 3.32 0.56 -3.08
CA ASP A 183 2.40 0.50 -1.95
C ASP A 183 1.08 1.18 -2.29
N GLU A 184 0.04 0.37 -2.48
CA GLU A 184 -1.33 0.80 -2.80
C GLU A 184 -2.30 0.65 -1.62
N ILE A 185 -1.81 0.55 -0.38
CA ILE A 185 -2.66 0.33 0.80
C ILE A 185 -3.71 1.44 0.99
N HIS A 186 -3.44 2.65 0.50
CA HIS A 186 -4.32 3.80 0.57
C HIS A 186 -5.24 3.95 -0.64
N ALA A 187 -5.17 3.07 -1.64
CA ALA A 187 -5.97 3.12 -2.86
C ALA A 187 -7.48 3.33 -2.63
N PRO A 188 -8.11 2.75 -1.58
CA PRO A 188 -9.52 2.98 -1.31
C PRO A 188 -9.87 4.43 -0.89
N PHE A 189 -8.89 5.23 -0.43
CA PHE A 189 -9.10 6.59 0.08
C PHE A 189 -8.79 7.68 -0.95
N VAL A 190 -9.24 7.51 -2.18
CA VAL A 190 -9.18 8.57 -3.21
C VAL A 190 -10.42 9.44 -3.12
N PHE A 191 -10.25 10.69 -2.66
CA PHE A 191 -11.35 11.64 -2.47
C PHE A 191 -11.77 12.32 -3.77
N GLU A 192 -10.82 12.51 -4.69
CA GLU A 192 -11.03 13.13 -6.01
C GLU A 192 -10.29 12.32 -7.09
N GLY A 193 -10.93 12.14 -8.24
CA GLY A 193 -10.38 11.33 -9.32
C GLY A 193 -10.57 9.83 -9.12
N LYS A 194 -9.58 9.03 -9.54
CA LYS A 194 -9.58 7.57 -9.43
C LYS A 194 -8.15 7.08 -9.21
N HIS A 195 -7.99 6.08 -8.38
CA HIS A 195 -6.77 5.31 -8.32
C HIS A 195 -6.63 4.44 -9.57
N ILE A 196 -5.44 4.42 -10.14
CA ILE A 196 -5.05 3.52 -11.23
C ILE A 196 -3.99 2.58 -10.65
N PRO A 197 -4.22 1.26 -10.59
CA PRO A 197 -3.18 0.35 -10.11
C PRO A 197 -1.96 0.41 -11.04
N PHE A 198 -0.80 0.73 -10.50
CA PHE A 198 0.43 0.96 -11.27
C PHE A 198 0.76 -0.18 -12.26
N PRO A 199 0.59 -1.47 -11.92
CA PRO A 199 0.86 -2.56 -12.89
C PRO A 199 -0.06 -2.58 -14.11
N THR A 200 -1.17 -1.81 -14.09
CA THR A 200 -2.16 -1.82 -15.18
C THR A 200 -1.89 -0.80 -16.26
N ILE A 201 -0.99 0.16 -16.01
CA ILE A 201 -0.73 1.26 -16.96
C ILE A 201 0.04 0.80 -18.21
N SER A 202 0.89 -0.23 -18.06
CA SER A 202 1.64 -0.84 -19.15
C SER A 202 2.18 -2.22 -18.78
N GLU A 203 2.54 -3.04 -19.76
CA GLU A 203 3.25 -4.30 -19.54
C GLU A 203 4.60 -4.09 -18.83
N GLN A 204 5.28 -2.99 -19.14
CA GLN A 204 6.54 -2.60 -18.52
C GLN A 204 6.35 -2.30 -17.03
N ALA A 205 5.34 -1.53 -16.66
CA ALA A 205 5.03 -1.24 -15.26
C ALA A 205 4.71 -2.51 -14.46
N ALA A 206 4.00 -3.47 -15.08
CA ALA A 206 3.73 -4.77 -14.47
C ALA A 206 5.01 -5.57 -14.20
N LEU A 207 6.00 -5.50 -15.09
CA LEU A 207 7.27 -6.22 -14.93
C LEU A 207 8.23 -5.54 -13.93
N GLN A 208 8.10 -4.23 -13.73
CA GLN A 208 8.98 -3.47 -12.84
C GLN A 208 8.53 -3.52 -11.38
N SER A 209 7.24 -3.71 -11.12
CA SER A 209 6.67 -3.52 -9.78
C SER A 209 6.44 -4.81 -9.00
N MET A 210 6.66 -4.70 -7.69
CA MET A 210 6.08 -5.57 -6.67
C MET A 210 5.04 -4.74 -5.94
N THR A 211 3.75 -5.08 -6.10
CA THR A 211 2.65 -4.29 -5.54
C THR A 211 2.17 -4.89 -4.23
N ALA A 212 2.03 -4.06 -3.20
CA ALA A 212 1.49 -4.43 -1.91
C ALA A 212 0.21 -3.65 -1.58
N THR A 213 -0.76 -4.32 -0.99
CA THR A 213 -2.02 -3.72 -0.54
C THR A 213 -2.58 -4.46 0.67
N SER A 214 -3.61 -3.90 1.32
CA SER A 214 -4.28 -4.54 2.45
C SER A 214 -5.64 -3.92 2.72
N ALA A 215 -6.58 -4.72 3.23
CA ALA A 215 -7.85 -4.25 3.81
C ALA A 215 -7.67 -3.50 5.15
N SER A 216 -6.46 -3.51 5.72
CA SER A 216 -6.21 -3.02 7.08
C SER A 216 -6.54 -1.54 7.27
N LYS A 217 -6.36 -0.69 6.27
CA LYS A 217 -6.67 0.74 6.35
C LYS A 217 -8.14 1.01 6.05
N SER A 218 -8.67 0.46 4.97
CA SER A 218 -10.06 0.67 4.56
C SER A 218 -11.09 0.13 5.56
N PHE A 219 -10.75 -0.94 6.28
CA PHE A 219 -11.65 -1.59 7.24
C PHE A 219 -11.20 -1.48 8.71
N ASN A 220 -10.15 -0.68 8.97
CA ASN A 220 -9.65 -0.45 10.33
C ASN A 220 -9.25 -1.72 11.09
N ILE A 221 -8.59 -2.65 10.40
CA ILE A 221 -8.17 -3.96 10.95
C ILE A 221 -6.65 -4.20 10.92
N PRO A 222 -5.77 -3.21 11.17
CA PRO A 222 -4.32 -3.42 11.06
C PRO A 222 -3.77 -4.44 12.07
N GLY A 223 -4.44 -4.58 13.22
CA GLY A 223 -4.06 -5.53 14.26
C GLY A 223 -4.29 -6.99 13.89
N THR A 224 -5.07 -7.29 12.85
CA THR A 224 -5.34 -8.66 12.42
C THR A 224 -4.25 -9.25 11.53
N LYS A 225 -3.29 -8.44 11.06
CA LYS A 225 -2.08 -8.89 10.37
C LYS A 225 -2.34 -9.77 9.14
N CYS A 226 -2.85 -9.13 8.06
CA CYS A 226 -3.02 -9.76 6.75
C CYS A 226 -2.94 -8.69 5.64
N ALA A 227 -1.94 -8.79 4.81
CA ALA A 227 -1.76 -7.98 3.60
C ALA A 227 -1.55 -8.88 2.38
N GLN A 228 -1.58 -8.30 1.20
CA GLN A 228 -1.43 -9.01 -0.06
C GLN A 228 -0.29 -8.41 -0.87
N VAL A 229 0.47 -9.29 -1.54
CA VAL A 229 1.50 -8.93 -2.52
C VAL A 229 1.10 -9.48 -3.88
N LEU A 230 1.02 -8.62 -4.87
CA LEU A 230 0.65 -8.96 -6.24
C LEU A 230 1.93 -9.03 -7.08
N LEU A 231 2.30 -10.23 -7.50
CA LEU A 231 3.56 -10.55 -8.18
C LEU A 231 3.34 -10.63 -9.70
N THR A 232 3.20 -9.49 -10.33
CA THR A 232 2.96 -9.40 -11.79
C THR A 232 4.17 -9.86 -12.61
N ASN A 233 5.41 -9.66 -12.11
CA ASN A 233 6.61 -10.15 -12.74
C ASN A 233 6.79 -11.67 -12.51
N PRO A 234 6.94 -12.50 -13.56
CA PRO A 234 7.21 -13.93 -13.41
C PRO A 234 8.45 -14.26 -12.57
N ALA A 235 9.54 -13.49 -12.72
CA ALA A 235 10.76 -13.71 -11.95
C ALA A 235 10.54 -13.49 -10.43
N ASP A 236 9.64 -12.57 -10.04
CA ASP A 236 9.31 -12.37 -8.64
C ASP A 236 8.54 -13.56 -8.06
N ARG A 237 7.70 -14.22 -8.86
CA ARG A 237 7.00 -15.45 -8.45
C ARG A 237 7.96 -16.59 -8.19
N ASP A 238 8.96 -16.75 -9.07
CA ASP A 238 10.01 -17.76 -8.92
C ASP A 238 10.88 -17.49 -7.69
N MET A 239 11.27 -16.23 -7.49
CA MET A 239 11.99 -15.79 -6.29
C MET A 239 11.16 -16.04 -5.04
N TRP A 240 9.88 -15.67 -5.04
CA TRP A 240 8.97 -15.83 -3.90
C TRP A 240 8.86 -17.28 -3.45
N ALA A 241 8.64 -18.20 -4.38
CA ALA A 241 8.51 -19.62 -4.10
C ALA A 241 9.74 -20.23 -3.40
N VAL A 242 10.93 -19.65 -3.62
CA VAL A 242 12.20 -20.16 -3.06
C VAL A 242 12.59 -19.43 -1.78
N LYS A 243 12.34 -18.13 -1.69
CA LYS A 243 12.95 -17.27 -0.67
C LYS A 243 11.94 -16.59 0.28
N ALA A 244 10.69 -16.39 -0.14
CA ALA A 244 9.72 -15.59 0.58
C ALA A 244 8.47 -16.36 1.02
N GLU A 245 8.22 -17.57 0.53
CA GLU A 245 7.04 -18.39 0.89
C GLU A 245 6.91 -18.57 2.41
N TRP A 246 8.03 -18.65 3.13
CA TRP A 246 8.01 -18.79 4.59
C TRP A 246 7.35 -17.58 5.29
N SER A 247 7.45 -16.39 4.75
CA SER A 247 6.82 -15.18 5.31
C SER A 247 5.29 -15.27 5.34
N GLU A 248 4.69 -16.05 4.45
CA GLU A 248 3.24 -16.28 4.43
C GLU A 248 2.73 -16.95 5.72
N HIS A 249 3.55 -17.80 6.36
CA HIS A 249 3.20 -18.47 7.61
C HIS A 249 3.05 -17.53 8.80
N GLN A 250 3.56 -16.31 8.70
CA GLN A 250 3.44 -15.29 9.73
C GLN A 250 2.10 -14.54 9.66
N THR A 251 1.34 -14.73 8.58
CA THR A 251 0.01 -14.15 8.44
C THR A 251 -0.95 -14.78 9.44
N ALA A 252 -1.67 -13.94 10.18
CA ALA A 252 -2.64 -14.43 11.16
C ALA A 252 -3.87 -15.01 10.47
N THR A 253 -4.29 -16.22 10.86
CA THR A 253 -5.52 -16.84 10.33
C THR A 253 -6.74 -15.98 10.55
N ILE A 254 -6.83 -15.30 11.71
CA ILE A 254 -7.91 -14.36 12.00
C ILE A 254 -7.88 -13.17 11.02
N GLY A 255 -6.69 -12.73 10.61
CA GLY A 255 -6.51 -11.68 9.60
C GLY A 255 -6.96 -12.13 8.23
N ALA A 256 -6.65 -13.37 7.84
CA ALA A 256 -7.13 -13.93 6.58
C ALA A 256 -8.68 -14.01 6.53
N ILE A 257 -9.30 -14.43 7.64
CA ILE A 257 -10.77 -14.46 7.78
C ILE A 257 -11.35 -13.05 7.68
N ALA A 258 -10.82 -12.10 8.46
CA ALA A 258 -11.28 -10.72 8.48
C ALA A 258 -11.12 -10.04 7.11
N THR A 259 -9.97 -10.20 6.46
CA THR A 259 -9.68 -9.62 5.14
C THR A 259 -10.59 -10.21 4.04
N THR A 260 -10.78 -11.52 4.04
CA THR A 260 -11.69 -12.18 3.07
C THR A 260 -13.11 -11.64 3.21
N THR A 261 -13.61 -11.52 4.45
CA THR A 261 -14.94 -10.98 4.73
C THR A 261 -15.02 -9.49 4.36
N ALA A 262 -13.99 -8.70 4.69
CA ALA A 262 -13.92 -7.30 4.36
C ALA A 262 -14.10 -7.04 2.86
N TYR A 263 -13.34 -7.74 2.03
CA TYR A 263 -13.41 -7.57 0.58
C TYR A 263 -14.69 -8.11 -0.06
N ASN A 264 -15.28 -9.17 0.48
CA ASN A 264 -16.46 -9.79 -0.11
C ASN A 264 -17.79 -9.15 0.37
N GLU A 265 -17.83 -8.64 1.60
CA GLU A 265 -19.08 -8.27 2.27
C GLU A 265 -19.05 -6.86 2.90
N GLY A 266 -17.86 -6.24 2.99
CA GLY A 266 -17.67 -5.00 3.74
C GLY A 266 -17.93 -3.73 2.95
N ASP A 267 -18.18 -3.78 1.64
CA ASP A 267 -18.18 -2.61 0.76
C ASP A 267 -19.18 -1.52 1.18
N LEU A 268 -20.41 -1.89 1.54
CA LEU A 268 -21.41 -0.92 1.99
C LEU A 268 -20.97 -0.18 3.25
N TRP A 269 -20.39 -0.89 4.23
CA TRP A 269 -19.86 -0.26 5.42
C TRP A 269 -18.68 0.66 5.09
N PHE A 270 -17.80 0.25 4.18
CA PHE A 270 -16.68 1.08 3.74
C PHE A 270 -17.17 2.37 3.08
N GLN A 271 -18.18 2.29 2.22
CA GLN A 271 -18.78 3.47 1.58
C GLN A 271 -19.34 4.47 2.61
N ASP A 272 -20.03 3.98 3.64
CA ASP A 272 -20.55 4.82 4.72
C ASP A 272 -19.41 5.45 5.55
N ALA A 273 -18.38 4.66 5.90
CA ALA A 273 -17.20 5.12 6.61
C ALA A 273 -16.44 6.18 5.79
N PHE A 274 -16.23 5.92 4.51
CA PHE A 274 -15.58 6.85 3.59
C PHE A 274 -16.36 8.16 3.44
N ALA A 275 -17.69 8.09 3.31
CA ALA A 275 -18.54 9.28 3.27
C ALA A 275 -18.45 10.10 4.57
N TYR A 276 -18.32 9.43 5.73
CA TYR A 276 -18.11 10.10 7.01
C TYR A 276 -16.76 10.80 7.06
N VAL A 277 -15.67 10.13 6.67
CA VAL A 277 -14.33 10.73 6.60
C VAL A 277 -14.30 11.91 5.65
N ARG A 278 -14.96 11.80 4.49
CA ARG A 278 -15.06 12.90 3.51
C ARG A 278 -15.75 14.14 4.08
N ARG A 279 -16.83 13.95 4.84
CA ARG A 279 -17.50 15.07 5.54
C ARG A 279 -16.60 15.73 6.60
N ASN A 280 -15.85 14.90 7.35
CA ASN A 280 -14.93 15.43 8.35
C ASN A 280 -13.78 16.22 7.71
N LEU A 281 -13.26 15.76 6.58
CA LEU A 281 -12.24 16.48 5.81
C LEU A 281 -12.76 17.83 5.33
N ALA A 282 -13.97 17.88 4.77
CA ALA A 282 -14.59 19.14 4.33
C ALA A 282 -14.80 20.11 5.49
N LEU A 283 -15.29 19.61 6.64
CA LEU A 283 -15.44 20.41 7.85
C LEU A 283 -14.09 20.96 8.36
N PHE A 284 -13.04 20.13 8.33
CA PHE A 284 -11.71 20.55 8.74
C PHE A 284 -11.15 21.66 7.82
N ASP A 285 -11.30 21.51 6.50
CA ASP A 285 -10.88 22.50 5.51
C ASP A 285 -11.62 23.84 5.71
N GLU A 286 -12.95 23.81 5.88
CA GLU A 286 -13.75 25.00 6.18
C GLU A 286 -13.23 25.74 7.44
N GLN A 287 -13.01 24.98 8.52
CA GLN A 287 -12.55 25.54 9.80
C GLN A 287 -11.12 26.12 9.73
N MET A 288 -10.26 25.53 8.89
CA MET A 288 -8.90 26.01 8.71
C MET A 288 -8.83 27.28 7.85
N ARG A 289 -9.76 27.45 6.89
CA ARG A 289 -9.87 28.67 6.06
C ARG A 289 -10.43 29.85 6.82
N GLU A 290 -11.24 29.62 7.86
CA GLU A 290 -11.81 30.69 8.69
C GLU A 290 -10.82 31.30 9.71
N ARG A 291 -9.63 30.70 9.89
CA ARG A 291 -8.58 31.12 10.83
C ARG A 291 -7.43 31.82 10.16
#